data_24b417590c7c85d456d855160dab0c9e
#
_entry.id   24b417590c7c85d456d855160dab0c9e
#
_cell.length_a   1.000
_cell.length_b   1.000
_cell.length_c   1.000
_cell.angle_alpha   90.00
_cell.angle_beta   90.00
_cell.angle_gamma   90.00
#
_symmetry.space_group_name_H-M   'P 1'
#
loop_
_entity.id
_entity.type
_entity.pdbx_description
1 polymer ?
#
loop_
_entity_poly.entity_id
_entity_poly.type
_entity_poly.pdbx_seq_one_letter_code
_entity_poly.pdbx_strand_id
1 'polypeptide(L)'
;MLFQTTQAHEQLRAKIRAFAEEEVKPIAFSLDQANEFPAEAVKKLGELGLMGIPYPKEYGGAGLDAISYAIAVEELSRVDGGTGVILSAHVSLGSWPIFAFGTEEQKKKYLIPLARGEKIGAFGLTEPNAGSDAGGTETTAVDKGDHWLLNGGKIFITNAPKADTYVVFAVTTPDIGTRGISAFIVEKGWKGFEFGDHYDKMGIRSSSTAELIFNDVKVPKENLLGKEGDGFKIAMATLDGGRIGIADRKSTRLNSSHSGESRMPSSA
;
A
#
# COMPACT_ATOMS: atom_id res chain seq x y z
N MET A 1 10.23 -28.76 -1.17
CA MET A 1 9.18 -28.18 -0.30
C MET A 1 7.95 -28.06 -1.15
N LEU A 2 6.89 -28.81 -0.88
CA LEU A 2 5.64 -28.72 -1.62
C LEU A 2 4.86 -27.53 -1.03
N PHE A 3 4.57 -26.52 -1.85
CA PHE A 3 3.66 -25.42 -1.48
C PHE A 3 2.23 -25.96 -1.44
N GLN A 4 1.86 -26.59 -0.34
CA GLN A 4 0.50 -27.09 -0.14
C GLN A 4 -0.27 -26.14 0.76
N THR A 5 -1.43 -25.73 0.28
CA THR A 5 -2.40 -25.01 1.11
C THR A 5 -3.02 -25.95 2.13
N THR A 6 -3.36 -25.41 3.30
CA THR A 6 -4.07 -26.14 4.36
C THR A 6 -5.59 -26.04 4.16
N GLN A 7 -6.34 -26.85 4.89
CA GLN A 7 -7.80 -26.75 4.90
C GLN A 7 -8.27 -25.33 5.33
N ALA A 8 -7.56 -24.68 6.26
CA ALA A 8 -7.87 -23.31 6.69
C ALA A 8 -7.65 -22.31 5.55
N HIS A 9 -6.58 -22.46 4.75
CA HIS A 9 -6.34 -21.65 3.55
C HIS A 9 -7.46 -21.80 2.52
N GLU A 10 -7.93 -23.02 2.27
CA GLU A 10 -9.02 -23.27 1.30
C GLU A 10 -10.36 -22.72 1.80
N GLN A 11 -10.64 -22.80 3.10
CA GLN A 11 -11.81 -22.15 3.69
C GLN A 11 -11.75 -20.64 3.56
N LEU A 12 -10.58 -20.03 3.82
CA LEU A 12 -10.37 -18.60 3.63
C LEU A 12 -10.55 -18.21 2.16
N ARG A 13 -9.95 -18.98 1.24
CA ARG A 13 -10.10 -18.82 -0.22
C ARG A 13 -11.57 -18.81 -0.63
N ALA A 14 -12.34 -19.80 -0.18
CA ALA A 14 -13.75 -19.89 -0.50
C ALA A 14 -14.56 -18.67 0.00
N LYS A 15 -14.27 -18.22 1.23
CA LYS A 15 -14.91 -17.03 1.82
C LYS A 15 -14.59 -15.76 1.02
N ILE A 16 -13.32 -15.55 0.69
CA ILE A 16 -12.90 -14.34 -0.06
C ILE A 16 -13.43 -14.39 -1.49
N ARG A 17 -13.43 -15.56 -2.12
CA ARG A 17 -14.01 -15.75 -3.46
C ARG A 17 -15.49 -15.40 -3.48
N ALA A 18 -16.27 -15.87 -2.51
CA ALA A 18 -17.69 -15.52 -2.42
C ALA A 18 -17.88 -14.00 -2.30
N PHE A 19 -17.15 -13.37 -1.40
CA PHE A 19 -17.16 -11.91 -1.27
C PHE A 19 -16.78 -11.20 -2.59
N ALA A 20 -15.72 -11.65 -3.27
CA ALA A 20 -15.27 -11.06 -4.52
C ALA A 20 -16.33 -11.17 -5.63
N GLU A 21 -17.00 -12.33 -5.76
CA GLU A 21 -18.07 -12.54 -6.76
C GLU A 21 -19.34 -11.75 -6.44
N GLU A 22 -19.72 -11.67 -5.17
CA GLU A 22 -20.98 -11.06 -4.74
C GLU A 22 -20.90 -9.54 -4.62
N GLU A 23 -19.79 -9.01 -4.13
CA GLU A 23 -19.67 -7.60 -3.75
C GLU A 23 -18.73 -6.78 -4.65
N VAL A 24 -17.67 -7.39 -5.19
CA VAL A 24 -16.68 -6.67 -6.02
C VAL A 24 -17.01 -6.80 -7.50
N LYS A 25 -17.25 -8.00 -7.99
CA LYS A 25 -17.46 -8.26 -9.41
C LYS A 25 -18.60 -7.43 -10.05
N PRO A 26 -19.76 -7.24 -9.40
CA PRO A 26 -20.86 -6.49 -9.99
C PRO A 26 -20.54 -5.02 -10.28
N ILE A 27 -19.60 -4.43 -9.50
CA ILE A 27 -19.24 -3.02 -9.59
C ILE A 27 -17.88 -2.77 -10.27
N ALA A 28 -17.07 -3.82 -10.45
CA ALA A 28 -15.68 -3.71 -10.93
C ALA A 28 -15.57 -2.97 -12.25
N PHE A 29 -16.36 -3.37 -13.27
CA PHE A 29 -16.31 -2.76 -14.59
C PHE A 29 -16.73 -1.28 -14.57
N SER A 30 -17.83 -0.94 -13.91
CA SER A 30 -18.33 0.44 -13.84
C SER A 30 -17.36 1.37 -13.12
N LEU A 31 -16.77 0.91 -12.01
CA LEU A 31 -15.79 1.70 -11.26
C LEU A 31 -14.46 1.86 -12.02
N ASP A 32 -14.01 0.81 -12.71
CA ASP A 32 -12.82 0.91 -13.56
C ASP A 32 -13.03 1.91 -14.70
N GLN A 33 -14.18 1.87 -15.39
CA GLN A 33 -14.54 2.84 -16.43
C GLN A 33 -14.63 4.27 -15.89
N ALA A 34 -15.23 4.45 -14.72
CA ALA A 34 -15.39 5.75 -14.09
C ALA A 34 -14.12 6.28 -13.42
N ASN A 35 -13.07 5.46 -13.29
CA ASN A 35 -11.86 5.78 -12.51
C ASN A 35 -12.20 6.05 -11.03
N GLU A 36 -13.14 5.30 -10.47
CA GLU A 36 -13.67 5.50 -9.12
C GLU A 36 -13.21 4.43 -8.14
N PHE A 37 -12.91 4.88 -6.93
CA PHE A 37 -12.44 4.02 -5.83
C PHE A 37 -13.59 3.20 -5.23
N PRO A 38 -13.43 1.87 -5.01
CA PRO A 38 -14.47 0.97 -4.50
C PRO A 38 -14.66 1.10 -2.98
N ALA A 39 -15.10 2.28 -2.51
CA ALA A 39 -15.12 2.62 -1.08
C ALA A 39 -15.91 1.62 -0.22
N GLU A 40 -17.10 1.22 -0.66
CA GLU A 40 -17.94 0.26 0.09
C GLU A 40 -17.31 -1.14 0.15
N ALA A 41 -16.73 -1.60 -0.96
CA ALA A 41 -16.02 -2.89 -0.98
C ALA A 41 -14.80 -2.87 -0.04
N VAL A 42 -14.02 -1.78 -0.04
CA VAL A 42 -12.85 -1.63 0.85
C VAL A 42 -13.28 -1.58 2.32
N LYS A 43 -14.37 -0.90 2.65
CA LYS A 43 -14.94 -0.91 4.01
C LYS A 43 -15.30 -2.34 4.45
N LYS A 44 -15.98 -3.09 3.58
CA LYS A 44 -16.33 -4.50 3.85
C LYS A 44 -15.09 -5.40 4.00
N LEU A 45 -13.98 -5.13 3.28
CA LEU A 45 -12.71 -5.81 3.53
C LEU A 45 -12.20 -5.61 4.97
N GLY A 46 -12.38 -4.41 5.52
CA GLY A 46 -12.09 -4.12 6.93
C GLY A 46 -12.97 -4.94 7.88
N GLU A 47 -14.28 -4.94 7.66
CA GLU A 47 -15.26 -5.70 8.47
C GLU A 47 -14.99 -7.22 8.44
N LEU A 48 -14.45 -7.73 7.33
CA LEU A 48 -14.03 -9.12 7.18
C LEU A 48 -12.65 -9.42 7.81
N GLY A 49 -11.94 -8.40 8.34
CA GLY A 49 -10.60 -8.52 8.90
C GLY A 49 -9.49 -8.70 7.86
N LEU A 50 -9.76 -8.44 6.58
CA LEU A 50 -8.80 -8.66 5.48
C LEU A 50 -7.76 -7.53 5.39
N MET A 51 -8.05 -6.34 5.91
CA MET A 51 -7.10 -5.22 5.92
C MET A 51 -5.92 -5.45 6.89
N GLY A 52 -6.05 -6.35 7.84
CA GLY A 52 -5.03 -6.69 8.84
C GLY A 52 -4.60 -8.15 8.81
N ILE A 53 -4.69 -8.87 7.69
CA ILE A 53 -4.47 -10.33 7.60
C ILE A 53 -3.23 -10.81 8.36
N PRO A 54 -2.00 -10.28 8.12
CA PRO A 54 -0.79 -10.84 8.71
C PRO A 54 -0.48 -10.27 10.11
N TYR A 55 -1.21 -9.24 10.55
CA TYR A 55 -0.86 -8.59 11.81
C TYR A 55 -1.45 -9.33 13.01
N PRO A 56 -0.72 -9.35 14.15
CA PRO A 56 -1.20 -9.97 15.37
C PRO A 56 -2.55 -9.40 15.84
N LYS A 57 -3.33 -10.24 16.54
CA LYS A 57 -4.64 -9.85 17.07
C LYS A 57 -4.58 -8.68 18.07
N GLU A 58 -3.46 -8.54 18.79
CA GLU A 58 -3.22 -7.43 19.71
C GLU A 58 -3.18 -6.07 19.02
N TYR A 59 -2.82 -6.04 17.72
CA TYR A 59 -2.89 -4.85 16.86
C TYR A 59 -4.13 -4.81 15.97
N GLY A 60 -5.16 -5.62 16.29
CA GLY A 60 -6.41 -5.62 15.53
C GLY A 60 -6.39 -6.41 14.24
N GLY A 61 -5.31 -7.13 13.95
CA GLY A 61 -5.18 -7.98 12.76
C GLY A 61 -5.79 -9.37 12.95
N ALA A 62 -5.78 -10.16 11.87
CA ALA A 62 -6.31 -11.53 11.88
C ALA A 62 -5.31 -12.58 12.42
N GLY A 63 -4.01 -12.26 12.47
CA GLY A 63 -2.96 -13.16 12.94
C GLY A 63 -2.72 -14.35 12.00
N LEU A 64 -3.00 -14.18 10.70
CA LEU A 64 -2.81 -15.19 9.67
C LEU A 64 -1.43 -15.07 9.01
N ASP A 65 -1.10 -15.99 8.13
CA ASP A 65 0.20 -16.07 7.48
C ASP A 65 0.26 -15.34 6.12
N ALA A 66 1.45 -15.33 5.51
CA ALA A 66 1.68 -14.72 4.21
C ALA A 66 0.93 -15.44 3.07
N ILE A 67 0.66 -16.75 3.19
CA ILE A 67 -0.13 -17.50 2.21
C ILE A 67 -1.58 -17.01 2.24
N SER A 68 -2.14 -16.81 3.42
CA SER A 68 -3.48 -16.23 3.60
C SER A 68 -3.59 -14.84 2.96
N TYR A 69 -2.56 -14.01 3.11
CA TYR A 69 -2.50 -12.70 2.45
C TYR A 69 -2.44 -12.84 0.92
N ALA A 70 -1.59 -13.72 0.39
CA ALA A 70 -1.50 -13.98 -1.06
C ALA A 70 -2.86 -14.45 -1.61
N ILE A 71 -3.53 -15.40 -0.94
CA ILE A 71 -4.87 -15.87 -1.31
C ILE A 71 -5.87 -14.71 -1.39
N ALA A 72 -5.81 -13.76 -0.44
CA ALA A 72 -6.73 -12.62 -0.46
C ALA A 72 -6.50 -11.72 -1.67
N VAL A 73 -5.24 -11.40 -1.98
CA VAL A 73 -4.89 -10.61 -3.16
C VAL A 73 -5.28 -11.34 -4.45
N GLU A 74 -5.03 -12.65 -4.53
CA GLU A 74 -5.39 -13.50 -5.67
C GLU A 74 -6.90 -13.46 -5.95
N GLU A 75 -7.72 -13.80 -4.96
CA GLU A 75 -9.17 -13.92 -5.15
C GLU A 75 -9.84 -12.58 -5.48
N LEU A 76 -9.39 -11.48 -4.89
CA LEU A 76 -9.86 -10.14 -5.25
C LEU A 76 -9.41 -9.74 -6.66
N SER A 77 -8.13 -9.95 -6.99
CA SER A 77 -7.58 -9.58 -8.29
C SER A 77 -8.15 -10.38 -9.45
N ARG A 78 -8.68 -11.57 -9.18
CA ARG A 78 -9.39 -12.41 -10.17
C ARG A 78 -10.63 -11.71 -10.72
N VAL A 79 -11.32 -10.90 -9.93
CA VAL A 79 -12.51 -10.15 -10.33
C VAL A 79 -12.23 -8.66 -10.58
N ASP A 80 -11.36 -8.04 -9.77
CA ASP A 80 -10.92 -6.65 -9.94
C ASP A 80 -9.48 -6.45 -9.47
N GLY A 81 -8.57 -6.25 -10.41
CA GLY A 81 -7.17 -5.96 -10.12
C GLY A 81 -6.97 -4.66 -9.33
N GLY A 82 -7.90 -3.70 -9.44
CA GLY A 82 -7.88 -2.45 -8.68
C GLY A 82 -8.11 -2.69 -7.19
N THR A 83 -9.15 -3.44 -6.83
CA THR A 83 -9.42 -3.82 -5.42
C THR A 83 -8.28 -4.66 -4.84
N GLY A 84 -7.72 -5.59 -5.62
CA GLY A 84 -6.57 -6.39 -5.19
C GLY A 84 -5.33 -5.55 -4.90
N VAL A 85 -5.02 -4.54 -5.72
CA VAL A 85 -3.87 -3.66 -5.50
C VAL A 85 -4.09 -2.70 -4.34
N ILE A 86 -5.32 -2.25 -4.10
CA ILE A 86 -5.67 -1.44 -2.92
C ILE A 86 -5.32 -2.19 -1.64
N LEU A 87 -5.78 -3.45 -1.52
CA LEU A 87 -5.46 -4.31 -0.38
C LEU A 87 -3.96 -4.55 -0.27
N SER A 88 -3.31 -4.89 -1.38
CA SER A 88 -1.88 -5.18 -1.41
C SER A 88 -1.03 -4.00 -0.93
N ALA A 89 -1.27 -2.80 -1.47
CA ALA A 89 -0.54 -1.60 -1.08
C ALA A 89 -0.83 -1.19 0.37
N HIS A 90 -2.07 -1.32 0.82
CA HIS A 90 -2.45 -1.04 2.20
C HIS A 90 -1.71 -1.95 3.19
N VAL A 91 -1.79 -3.27 2.99
CA VAL A 91 -1.20 -4.25 3.91
C VAL A 91 0.33 -4.21 3.84
N SER A 92 0.91 -4.40 2.66
CA SER A 92 2.36 -4.64 2.55
C SER A 92 3.21 -3.38 2.54
N LEU A 93 2.65 -2.23 2.13
CA LEU A 93 3.40 -0.99 1.97
C LEU A 93 3.00 0.07 3.00
N GLY A 94 1.70 0.34 3.17
CA GLY A 94 1.22 1.36 4.09
C GLY A 94 1.28 0.96 5.56
N SER A 95 1.02 -0.31 5.86
CA SER A 95 0.89 -0.81 7.24
C SER A 95 2.14 -1.56 7.73
N TRP A 96 2.75 -2.39 6.87
CA TRP A 96 3.87 -3.25 7.28
C TRP A 96 5.08 -2.50 7.84
N PRO A 97 5.56 -1.38 7.26
CA PRO A 97 6.70 -0.67 7.85
C PRO A 97 6.42 -0.14 9.26
N ILE A 98 5.17 0.25 9.54
CA ILE A 98 4.77 0.66 10.89
C ILE A 98 4.80 -0.52 11.85
N PHE A 99 4.34 -1.70 11.41
CA PHE A 99 4.43 -2.92 12.20
C PHE A 99 5.87 -3.32 12.50
N ALA A 100 6.75 -3.29 11.49
CA ALA A 100 8.11 -3.80 11.60
C ALA A 100 9.09 -2.83 12.30
N PHE A 101 8.89 -1.53 12.15
CA PHE A 101 9.86 -0.51 12.60
C PHE A 101 9.26 0.54 13.55
N GLY A 102 7.94 0.54 13.73
CA GLY A 102 7.26 1.49 14.61
C GLY A 102 7.45 1.18 16.08
N THR A 103 7.42 2.24 16.91
CA THR A 103 7.30 2.11 18.36
C THR A 103 5.93 1.56 18.75
N GLU A 104 5.77 1.12 19.98
CA GLU A 104 4.47 0.63 20.47
C GLU A 104 3.39 1.72 20.42
N GLU A 105 3.76 2.97 20.67
CA GLU A 105 2.87 4.14 20.56
C GLU A 105 2.45 4.36 19.11
N GLN A 106 3.39 4.27 18.15
CA GLN A 106 3.09 4.38 16.72
C GLN A 106 2.21 3.22 16.24
N LYS A 107 2.46 1.99 16.69
CA LYS A 107 1.61 0.83 16.36
C LYS A 107 0.19 1.02 16.91
N LYS A 108 0.04 1.44 18.14
CA LYS A 108 -1.27 1.72 18.74
C LYS A 108 -2.02 2.83 18.00
N LYS A 109 -1.32 3.92 17.66
CA LYS A 109 -1.94 5.09 17.02
C LYS A 109 -2.27 4.84 15.55
N TYR A 110 -1.40 4.16 14.81
CA TYR A 110 -1.50 4.04 13.35
C TYR A 110 -1.82 2.64 12.88
N LEU A 111 -1.13 1.59 13.38
CA LEU A 111 -1.31 0.23 12.87
C LEU A 111 -2.68 -0.34 13.24
N ILE A 112 -3.16 -0.12 14.46
CA ILE A 112 -4.46 -0.66 14.91
C ILE A 112 -5.61 -0.20 14.00
N PRO A 113 -5.83 1.10 13.74
CA PRO A 113 -6.90 1.51 12.83
C PRO A 113 -6.68 1.07 11.38
N LEU A 114 -5.43 0.94 10.91
CA LEU A 114 -5.12 0.37 9.60
C LEU A 114 -5.50 -1.12 9.55
N ALA A 115 -5.07 -1.92 10.52
CA ALA A 115 -5.34 -3.36 10.56
C ALA A 115 -6.85 -3.68 10.68
N ARG A 116 -7.63 -2.80 11.31
CA ARG A 116 -9.09 -2.91 11.38
C ARG A 116 -9.82 -2.41 10.13
N GLY A 117 -9.10 -1.76 9.20
CA GLY A 117 -9.70 -1.14 8.02
C GLY A 117 -10.49 0.13 8.32
N GLU A 118 -10.32 0.73 9.50
CA GLU A 118 -10.90 2.03 9.89
C GLU A 118 -10.20 3.18 9.14
N LYS A 119 -8.92 2.96 8.77
CA LYS A 119 -8.07 3.85 7.99
C LYS A 119 -7.35 3.11 6.88
N ILE A 120 -6.97 3.84 5.84
CA ILE A 120 -6.22 3.30 4.70
C ILE A 120 -4.79 3.81 4.75
N GLY A 121 -3.83 2.91 4.45
CA GLY A 121 -2.41 3.22 4.38
C GLY A 121 -1.92 3.39 2.94
N ALA A 122 -0.91 4.27 2.79
CA ALA A 122 -0.18 4.48 1.55
C ALA A 122 1.33 4.59 1.79
N PHE A 123 2.11 4.51 0.70
CA PHE A 123 3.57 4.47 0.73
C PHE A 123 4.15 5.41 -0.30
N GLY A 124 4.77 6.48 0.16
CA GLY A 124 5.31 7.56 -0.66
C GLY A 124 6.84 7.46 -0.80
N LEU A 125 7.33 6.67 -1.76
CA LEU A 125 8.76 6.54 -2.04
C LEU A 125 9.16 7.24 -3.34
N THR A 126 8.48 6.94 -4.44
CA THR A 126 8.84 7.33 -5.81
C THR A 126 8.73 8.84 -6.04
N GLU A 127 9.72 9.42 -6.70
CA GLU A 127 9.74 10.82 -7.14
C GLU A 127 10.01 10.91 -8.64
N PRO A 128 9.80 12.07 -9.29
CA PRO A 128 10.06 12.23 -10.72
C PRO A 128 11.47 11.79 -11.15
N ASN A 129 12.49 12.10 -10.34
CA ASN A 129 13.90 11.76 -10.60
C ASN A 129 14.40 10.53 -9.82
N ALA A 130 13.58 9.94 -8.94
CA ALA A 130 13.92 8.81 -8.07
C ALA A 130 12.88 7.68 -8.21
N GLY A 131 12.93 6.94 -9.30
CA GLY A 131 12.11 5.76 -9.55
C GLY A 131 12.88 4.48 -9.26
N SER A 132 13.53 3.89 -10.29
CA SER A 132 14.36 2.69 -10.11
C SER A 132 15.56 2.95 -9.20
N ASP A 133 16.14 4.14 -9.27
CA ASP A 133 17.11 4.63 -8.28
C ASP A 133 16.36 5.34 -7.12
N ALA A 134 15.81 4.56 -6.21
CA ALA A 134 15.14 5.09 -5.02
C ALA A 134 16.09 5.84 -4.05
N GLY A 135 17.40 5.66 -4.22
CA GLY A 135 18.42 6.39 -3.46
C GLY A 135 18.53 7.87 -3.84
N GLY A 136 18.04 8.24 -5.03
CA GLY A 136 18.02 9.61 -5.55
C GLY A 136 16.89 10.48 -5.00
N THR A 137 16.26 10.13 -3.85
CA THR A 137 15.21 10.93 -3.20
C THR A 137 15.62 12.38 -2.99
N GLU A 138 14.80 13.33 -3.43
CA GLU A 138 14.99 14.78 -3.35
C GLU A 138 14.11 15.46 -2.29
N THR A 139 12.98 14.83 -1.91
CA THR A 139 12.12 15.31 -0.80
C THR A 139 12.95 15.44 0.46
N THR A 140 12.86 16.58 1.17
CA THR A 140 13.66 16.90 2.35
C THR A 140 12.84 16.94 3.62
N ALA A 141 13.45 16.60 4.75
CA ALA A 141 12.89 16.79 6.08
C ALA A 141 13.94 17.45 6.98
N VAL A 142 13.78 18.75 7.22
CA VAL A 142 14.73 19.56 8.01
C VAL A 142 14.33 19.54 9.48
N ASP A 143 15.27 19.20 10.35
CA ASP A 143 15.08 19.25 11.80
C ASP A 143 14.91 20.71 12.29
N LYS A 144 13.79 21.00 12.95
CA LYS A 144 13.48 22.32 13.58
C LYS A 144 13.48 22.26 15.11
N GLY A 145 14.00 21.17 15.69
CA GLY A 145 14.05 20.98 17.14
C GLY A 145 12.83 20.22 17.65
N ASP A 146 11.66 20.83 17.61
CA ASP A 146 10.39 20.25 18.06
C ASP A 146 9.62 19.46 16.98
N HIS A 147 9.95 19.67 15.69
CA HIS A 147 9.33 18.99 14.56
C HIS A 147 10.31 18.85 13.39
N TRP A 148 9.94 18.05 12.40
CA TRP A 148 10.55 18.03 11.08
C TRP A 148 9.77 18.90 10.12
N LEU A 149 10.43 19.67 9.27
CA LEU A 149 9.81 20.43 8.21
C LEU A 149 9.99 19.68 6.89
N LEU A 150 8.90 19.07 6.39
CA LEU A 150 8.90 18.24 5.20
C LEU A 150 8.53 19.06 3.96
N ASN A 151 9.38 19.00 2.93
CA ASN A 151 9.20 19.68 1.65
C ASN A 151 9.55 18.76 0.48
N GLY A 152 8.77 18.82 -0.60
CA GLY A 152 8.98 18.05 -1.81
C GLY A 152 7.71 17.39 -2.33
N GLY A 153 7.83 16.23 -2.99
CA GLY A 153 6.68 15.53 -3.53
C GLY A 153 6.97 14.07 -3.87
N LYS A 154 5.92 13.28 -4.01
CA LYS A 154 5.97 11.88 -4.42
C LYS A 154 4.97 11.63 -5.53
N ILE A 155 5.32 10.76 -6.48
CA ILE A 155 4.48 10.43 -7.62
C ILE A 155 4.08 8.96 -7.62
N PHE A 156 2.99 8.65 -8.34
CA PHE A 156 2.46 7.28 -8.52
C PHE A 156 2.05 6.60 -7.21
N ILE A 157 1.52 7.38 -6.25
CA ILE A 157 1.20 6.84 -4.93
C ILE A 157 -0.16 6.16 -4.94
N THR A 158 -0.14 4.84 -4.81
CA THR A 158 -1.33 3.99 -4.68
C THR A 158 -2.08 4.33 -3.38
N ASN A 159 -3.39 4.33 -3.44
CA ASN A 159 -4.33 4.71 -2.40
C ASN A 159 -4.39 6.23 -2.12
N ALA A 160 -3.52 7.07 -2.65
CA ALA A 160 -3.69 8.52 -2.58
C ALA A 160 -4.79 8.99 -3.57
N PRO A 161 -5.66 9.92 -3.20
CA PRO A 161 -5.85 10.65 -1.95
C PRO A 161 -6.82 9.98 -0.96
N LYS A 162 -7.12 8.69 -1.10
CA LYS A 162 -8.08 7.95 -0.26
C LYS A 162 -7.50 7.52 1.07
N ALA A 163 -6.17 7.36 1.14
CA ALA A 163 -5.48 6.99 2.38
C ALA A 163 -5.57 8.07 3.47
N ASP A 164 -5.42 7.63 4.71
CA ASP A 164 -5.40 8.48 5.91
C ASP A 164 -3.99 8.60 6.48
N THR A 165 -3.17 7.55 6.30
CA THR A 165 -1.83 7.44 6.87
C THR A 165 -0.85 7.09 5.76
N TYR A 166 0.26 7.81 5.71
CA TYR A 166 1.29 7.68 4.67
C TYR A 166 2.64 7.40 5.31
N VAL A 167 3.36 6.39 4.82
CA VAL A 167 4.79 6.23 5.11
C VAL A 167 5.56 6.94 4.00
N VAL A 168 6.29 8.01 4.35
CA VAL A 168 6.98 8.90 3.41
C VAL A 168 8.47 8.91 3.69
N PHE A 169 9.28 8.91 2.65
CA PHE A 169 10.74 8.94 2.72
C PHE A 169 11.28 10.31 2.30
N ALA A 170 12.20 10.85 3.10
CA ALA A 170 12.80 12.15 2.85
C ALA A 170 14.26 12.20 3.31
N VAL A 171 15.04 13.06 2.70
CA VAL A 171 16.43 13.34 3.08
C VAL A 171 16.44 14.18 4.35
N THR A 172 17.04 13.66 5.41
CA THR A 172 17.30 14.39 6.67
C THR A 172 18.73 14.88 6.76
N THR A 173 19.68 14.13 6.16
CA THR A 173 21.09 14.49 6.14
C THR A 173 21.60 14.44 4.70
N PRO A 174 21.81 15.59 4.03
CA PRO A 174 22.28 15.62 2.66
C PRO A 174 23.72 15.09 2.52
N ASP A 175 24.11 14.78 1.29
CA ASP A 175 25.48 14.42 0.88
C ASP A 175 26.07 13.13 1.46
N ILE A 176 25.27 12.30 2.12
CA ILE A 176 25.70 10.98 2.61
C ILE A 176 24.99 9.81 1.95
N GLY A 177 24.31 10.06 0.81
CA GLY A 177 23.61 9.09 0.01
C GLY A 177 22.42 8.46 0.75
N THR A 178 22.20 7.17 0.53
CA THR A 178 21.05 6.45 1.11
C THR A 178 20.98 6.45 2.64
N ARG A 179 22.11 6.69 3.31
CA ARG A 179 22.16 6.81 4.78
C ARG A 179 21.58 8.13 5.30
N GLY A 180 21.38 9.10 4.42
CA GLY A 180 20.74 10.38 4.75
C GLY A 180 19.22 10.35 4.61
N ILE A 181 18.61 9.24 4.19
CA ILE A 181 17.17 9.10 4.00
C ILE A 181 16.53 8.56 5.27
N SER A 182 15.47 9.22 5.72
CA SER A 182 14.64 8.81 6.87
C SER A 182 13.21 8.53 6.43
N ALA A 183 12.47 7.79 7.26
CA ALA A 183 11.07 7.46 7.04
C ALA A 183 10.17 8.17 8.05
N PHE A 184 9.02 8.63 7.61
CA PHE A 184 8.07 9.40 8.42
C PHE A 184 6.66 8.85 8.27
N ILE A 185 5.88 8.88 9.34
CA ILE A 185 4.43 8.65 9.30
C ILE A 185 3.76 10.01 9.18
N VAL A 186 3.05 10.24 8.07
CA VAL A 186 2.36 11.48 7.76
C VAL A 186 0.85 11.24 7.74
N GLU A 187 0.05 12.14 8.31
CA GLU A 187 -1.40 12.01 8.36
C GLU A 187 -2.05 12.94 7.33
N LYS A 188 -3.12 12.47 6.70
CA LYS A 188 -3.97 13.29 5.83
C LYS A 188 -4.51 14.51 6.58
N GLY A 189 -4.58 15.63 5.89
CA GLY A 189 -5.16 16.87 6.42
C GLY A 189 -4.18 17.75 7.21
N TRP A 190 -2.92 17.35 7.35
CA TRP A 190 -1.91 18.27 7.89
C TRP A 190 -1.71 19.46 6.97
N LYS A 191 -1.55 20.64 7.54
CA LYS A 191 -1.34 21.88 6.78
C LYS A 191 -0.11 21.75 5.88
N GLY A 192 -0.27 22.07 4.59
CA GLY A 192 0.76 21.98 3.58
C GLY A 192 0.91 20.60 2.94
N PHE A 193 0.16 19.59 3.40
CA PHE A 193 0.07 18.30 2.73
C PHE A 193 -1.13 18.29 1.79
N GLU A 194 -0.84 18.24 0.50
CA GLU A 194 -1.81 18.31 -0.59
C GLU A 194 -1.64 17.14 -1.56
N PHE A 195 -2.61 16.96 -2.45
CA PHE A 195 -2.57 15.95 -3.51
C PHE A 195 -2.52 16.68 -4.86
N GLY A 196 -1.62 16.21 -5.71
CA GLY A 196 -1.55 16.65 -7.09
C GLY A 196 -2.45 15.83 -8.00
N ASP A 197 -2.05 15.71 -9.26
CA ASP A 197 -2.83 15.07 -10.30
C ASP A 197 -3.18 13.61 -9.97
N HIS A 198 -4.43 13.26 -10.27
CA HIS A 198 -4.91 11.88 -10.26
C HIS A 198 -4.60 11.24 -11.61
N TYR A 199 -3.91 10.10 -11.58
CA TYR A 199 -3.48 9.45 -12.81
C TYR A 199 -4.62 8.68 -13.50
N ASP A 200 -4.85 9.00 -14.78
CA ASP A 200 -5.67 8.19 -15.68
C ASP A 200 -4.83 7.02 -16.23
N LYS A 201 -5.11 5.81 -15.78
CA LYS A 201 -4.30 4.62 -16.05
C LYS A 201 -4.93 3.76 -17.15
N MET A 202 -4.11 2.97 -17.83
CA MET A 202 -4.54 1.99 -18.84
C MET A 202 -5.37 0.84 -18.22
N GLY A 203 -5.15 0.51 -16.95
CA GLY A 203 -5.87 -0.53 -16.20
C GLY A 203 -5.76 -0.31 -14.70
N ILE A 204 -6.44 -1.14 -13.92
CA ILE A 204 -6.58 -1.00 -12.46
C ILE A 204 -7.05 0.41 -12.07
N ARG A 205 -7.97 0.95 -12.86
CA ARG A 205 -8.40 2.35 -12.78
C ARG A 205 -9.19 2.63 -11.50
N SER A 206 -9.87 1.61 -10.95
CA SER A 206 -10.55 1.67 -9.66
C SER A 206 -9.60 1.88 -8.46
N SER A 207 -8.29 1.59 -8.61
CA SER A 207 -7.29 1.92 -7.60
C SER A 207 -6.86 3.39 -7.74
N SER A 208 -7.19 4.22 -6.76
CA SER A 208 -6.78 5.62 -6.72
C SER A 208 -5.25 5.74 -6.68
N THR A 209 -4.68 6.54 -7.59
CA THR A 209 -3.24 6.80 -7.67
C THR A 209 -3.05 8.29 -7.95
N ALA A 210 -2.31 9.00 -7.10
CA ALA A 210 -2.09 10.43 -7.23
C ALA A 210 -0.69 10.83 -6.74
N GLU A 211 -0.37 12.11 -6.92
CA GLU A 211 0.82 12.72 -6.36
C GLU A 211 0.59 13.14 -4.90
N LEU A 212 1.67 13.16 -4.12
CA LEU A 212 1.72 13.79 -2.80
C LEU A 212 2.58 15.05 -2.92
N ILE A 213 2.09 16.16 -2.37
CA ILE A 213 2.79 17.45 -2.38
C ILE A 213 2.97 17.91 -0.94
N PHE A 214 4.19 18.24 -0.58
CA PHE A 214 4.56 18.69 0.76
C PHE A 214 5.15 20.10 0.69
N ASN A 215 4.43 21.07 1.26
CA ASN A 215 4.83 22.47 1.34
C ASN A 215 4.88 22.88 2.82
N ASP A 216 6.08 22.87 3.40
CA ASP A 216 6.32 23.21 4.81
C ASP A 216 5.44 22.40 5.78
N VAL A 217 5.29 21.10 5.52
CA VAL A 217 4.51 20.21 6.39
C VAL A 217 5.27 19.97 7.69
N LYS A 218 4.65 20.32 8.80
CA LYS A 218 5.21 20.07 10.15
C LYS A 218 4.91 18.65 10.58
N VAL A 219 5.94 17.81 10.61
CA VAL A 219 5.86 16.43 11.06
C VAL A 219 6.39 16.34 12.49
N PRO A 220 5.58 15.91 13.48
CA PRO A 220 6.03 15.75 14.86
C PRO A 220 7.24 14.83 14.97
N LYS A 221 8.09 15.04 15.98
CA LYS A 221 9.29 14.20 16.18
C LYS A 221 8.97 12.73 16.38
N GLU A 222 7.91 12.44 17.10
CA GLU A 222 7.40 11.09 17.35
C GLU A 222 6.91 10.36 16.10
N ASN A 223 6.78 11.06 14.97
CA ASN A 223 6.37 10.46 13.69
C ASN A 223 7.56 10.01 12.82
N LEU A 224 8.80 10.18 13.29
CA LEU A 224 9.95 9.51 12.68
C LEU A 224 9.79 7.99 12.85
N LEU A 225 9.78 7.26 11.76
CA LEU A 225 9.65 5.80 11.75
C LEU A 225 11.04 5.15 11.77
N GLY A 226 11.32 4.35 12.80
CA GLY A 226 12.63 3.79 13.04
C GLY A 226 13.60 4.87 13.58
N LYS A 227 14.83 4.89 13.06
CA LYS A 227 15.85 5.90 13.40
C LYS A 227 16.12 6.80 12.21
N GLU A 228 16.63 8.00 12.48
CA GLU A 228 17.17 8.88 11.46
C GLU A 228 18.23 8.13 10.63
N GLY A 229 18.14 8.23 9.31
CA GLY A 229 19.02 7.53 8.36
C GLY A 229 18.64 6.07 8.04
N ASP A 230 17.65 5.48 8.72
CA ASP A 230 17.17 4.11 8.43
C ASP A 230 16.17 4.03 7.25
N GLY A 231 15.76 5.17 6.68
CA GLY A 231 14.66 5.21 5.71
C GLY A 231 14.87 4.32 4.49
N PHE A 232 16.04 4.34 3.88
CA PHE A 232 16.32 3.49 2.72
C PHE A 232 16.25 1.99 3.06
N LYS A 233 16.77 1.60 4.22
CA LYS A 233 16.66 0.22 4.73
C LYS A 233 15.21 -0.20 4.96
N ILE A 234 14.41 0.69 5.56
CA ILE A 234 12.98 0.47 5.77
C ILE A 234 12.27 0.33 4.43
N ALA A 235 12.58 1.19 3.44
CA ALA A 235 12.00 1.12 2.10
C ALA A 235 12.30 -0.23 1.42
N MET A 236 13.55 -0.66 1.40
CA MET A 236 13.94 -1.92 0.76
C MET A 236 13.31 -3.13 1.43
N ALA A 237 13.33 -3.20 2.77
CA ALA A 237 12.68 -4.28 3.52
C ALA A 237 11.16 -4.34 3.27
N THR A 238 10.51 -3.17 3.13
CA THR A 238 9.09 -3.07 2.81
C THR A 238 8.79 -3.59 1.41
N LEU A 239 9.60 -3.23 0.43
CA LEU A 239 9.42 -3.67 -0.95
C LEU A 239 9.63 -5.17 -1.13
N ASP A 240 10.56 -5.80 -0.39
CA ASP A 240 10.78 -7.24 -0.45
C ASP A 240 9.51 -8.02 -0.08
N GLY A 241 8.84 -7.65 1.01
CA GLY A 241 7.55 -8.24 1.39
C GLY A 241 6.41 -7.91 0.42
N GLY A 242 6.38 -6.68 -0.09
CA GLY A 242 5.36 -6.19 -1.02
C GLY A 242 5.33 -6.93 -2.36
N ARG A 243 6.48 -7.40 -2.83
CA ARG A 243 6.61 -8.13 -4.11
C ARG A 243 5.79 -9.41 -4.16
N ILE A 244 5.56 -10.08 -3.04
CA ILE A 244 4.76 -11.32 -2.96
C ILE A 244 3.32 -11.03 -3.43
N GLY A 245 2.64 -10.06 -2.85
CA GLY A 245 1.27 -9.71 -3.23
C GLY A 245 1.15 -9.20 -4.67
N ILE A 246 2.14 -8.44 -5.14
CA ILE A 246 2.13 -7.94 -6.53
C ILE A 246 2.37 -9.06 -7.54
N ALA A 247 3.24 -10.04 -7.23
CA ALA A 247 3.47 -11.20 -8.10
C ALA A 247 2.19 -12.03 -8.24
N ASP A 248 1.49 -12.26 -7.15
CA ASP A 248 0.26 -13.03 -7.13
C ASP A 248 -0.87 -12.38 -7.92
N ARG A 249 -1.06 -11.06 -7.77
CA ARG A 249 -1.97 -10.26 -8.59
C ARG A 249 -1.72 -10.45 -10.10
N LYS A 250 -0.46 -10.50 -10.53
CA LYS A 250 -0.08 -10.67 -11.94
C LYS A 250 -0.39 -12.08 -12.45
N SER A 251 -0.17 -13.11 -11.63
CA SER A 251 -0.41 -14.51 -11.98
C SER A 251 -1.89 -14.77 -12.29
N THR A 252 -2.80 -14.17 -11.53
CA THR A 252 -4.25 -14.30 -11.75
C THR A 252 -4.69 -13.74 -13.10
N ARG A 253 -4.11 -12.63 -13.56
CA ARG A 253 -4.41 -12.07 -14.89
C ARG A 253 -3.88 -12.93 -16.04
N LEU A 254 -2.76 -13.62 -15.87
CA LEU A 254 -2.24 -14.56 -16.88
C LEU A 254 -3.19 -15.76 -17.05
N ASN A 255 -3.79 -16.26 -15.99
CA ASN A 255 -4.77 -17.35 -16.07
C ASN A 255 -6.08 -16.94 -16.76
N SER A 256 -6.50 -15.68 -16.65
CA SER A 256 -7.69 -15.18 -17.36
C SER A 256 -7.47 -15.06 -18.87
N SER A 257 -6.24 -14.86 -19.35
CA SER A 257 -5.92 -14.82 -20.77
C SER A 257 -5.95 -16.21 -21.45
N HIS A 258 -5.96 -17.31 -20.67
CA HIS A 258 -6.10 -18.67 -21.17
C HIS A 258 -7.54 -19.17 -21.25
N SER A 259 -8.51 -18.43 -20.72
CA SER A 259 -9.94 -18.75 -20.84
C SER A 259 -10.59 -18.20 -22.13
N GLY A 260 -9.98 -18.40 -23.28
CA GLY A 260 -10.68 -18.40 -24.57
C GLY A 260 -10.97 -17.06 -25.25
N GLU A 261 -10.74 -15.90 -24.65
CA GLU A 261 -11.17 -14.61 -25.23
C GLU A 261 -10.06 -13.65 -25.67
N SER A 262 -8.81 -14.02 -25.61
CA SER A 262 -7.73 -13.22 -26.19
C SER A 262 -6.71 -14.10 -26.91
N ARG A 263 -7.00 -14.40 -28.17
CA ARG A 263 -5.96 -14.83 -29.11
C ARG A 263 -5.24 -13.58 -29.62
N MET A 264 -4.14 -13.20 -28.99
CA MET A 264 -3.16 -12.38 -29.69
C MET A 264 -2.53 -13.24 -30.79
N PRO A 265 -2.53 -12.82 -32.06
CA PRO A 265 -1.80 -13.53 -33.07
C PRO A 265 -0.31 -13.54 -32.71
N SER A 266 0.28 -14.73 -32.66
CA SER A 266 1.73 -14.84 -32.67
C SER A 266 2.22 -14.28 -34.01
N SER A 267 2.71 -13.06 -34.03
CA SER A 267 3.51 -12.60 -35.16
C SER A 267 4.85 -13.33 -35.11
N ALA A 268 5.07 -14.09 -36.17
CA ALA A 268 6.34 -14.71 -36.52
C ALA A 268 7.48 -13.69 -36.60
#